data_d372094c9db0786777044631dc00ab6b
#
_entry.id   d372094c9db0786777044631dc00ab6b
#
_cell.length_a   1.000
_cell.length_b   1.000
_cell.length_c   1.000
_cell.angle_alpha   90.00
_cell.angle_beta   90.00
_cell.angle_gamma   90.00
#
_symmetry.space_group_name_H-M   'P 1'
#
loop_
_entity.id
_entity.type
_entity.pdbx_description
1 polymer ?
#
loop_
_entity_poly.entity_id
_entity_poly.type
_entity_poly.pdbx_seq_one_letter_code
_entity_poly.pdbx_strand_id
1 'polypeptide(L)'
;RTLLLDADLRNPRQHEIFGLDNSSGLSGILSGRSESNVIRPVRDLPSLFVLPVGTLPPNPTELVERPAFALLLRELATKFDHVIVDTPAATHGADYAVIAARCGAALALARKSLTRVGALQALIGSLGNTPAELAGVVLNEY
;
A
#
# COMPACT_ATOMS: atom_id res chain seq x y z
N ARG A 1 8.00 15.67 3.04
CA ARG A 1 8.19 14.67 1.95
C ARG A 1 7.25 13.48 2.22
N THR A 2 6.45 13.12 1.23
CA THR A 2 5.50 12.01 1.30
C THR A 2 5.89 10.91 0.32
N LEU A 3 5.87 9.67 0.78
CA LEU A 3 6.00 8.50 -0.07
C LEU A 3 4.64 7.81 -0.21
N LEU A 4 4.22 7.55 -1.43
CA LEU A 4 3.14 6.63 -1.76
C LEU A 4 3.75 5.29 -2.17
N LEU A 5 3.52 4.26 -1.36
CA LEU A 5 3.97 2.90 -1.62
C LEU A 5 2.80 2.10 -2.20
N ASP A 6 2.94 1.65 -3.44
CA ASP A 6 1.98 0.73 -4.04
C ASP A 6 2.25 -0.69 -3.52
N ALA A 7 1.39 -1.17 -2.62
CA ALA A 7 1.45 -2.52 -2.07
C ALA A 7 0.31 -3.42 -2.60
N ASP A 8 -0.44 -2.96 -3.62
CA ASP A 8 -1.35 -3.83 -4.36
C ASP A 8 -0.57 -4.70 -5.35
N LEU A 9 0.06 -5.76 -4.83
CA LEU A 9 0.86 -6.71 -5.62
C LEU A 9 0.01 -7.56 -6.57
N ARG A 10 -1.32 -7.36 -6.60
CA ARG A 10 -2.25 -8.10 -7.47
C ARG A 10 -2.70 -7.27 -8.66
N ASN A 11 -3.00 -6.00 -8.43
CA ASN A 11 -3.51 -5.08 -9.46
C ASN A 11 -2.98 -3.66 -9.26
N PRO A 12 -1.64 -3.47 -9.34
CA PRO A 12 -1.01 -2.18 -9.09
C PRO A 12 -1.46 -1.14 -10.12
N ARG A 13 -1.74 0.07 -9.65
CA ARG A 13 -2.24 1.17 -10.50
C ARG A 13 -1.48 2.49 -10.32
N GLN A 14 -0.66 2.62 -9.26
CA GLN A 14 -0.04 3.90 -8.96
C GLN A 14 0.94 4.34 -10.06
N HIS A 15 1.68 3.40 -10.64
CA HIS A 15 2.57 3.71 -11.76
C HIS A 15 1.83 4.24 -13.01
N GLU A 16 0.61 3.73 -13.28
CA GLU A 16 -0.22 4.23 -14.39
C GLU A 16 -0.74 5.64 -14.10
N ILE A 17 -1.24 5.87 -12.87
CA ILE A 17 -1.82 7.15 -12.45
C ILE A 17 -0.79 8.27 -12.55
N PHE A 18 0.45 7.99 -12.16
CA PHE A 18 1.53 8.99 -12.15
C PHE A 18 2.45 8.93 -13.38
N GLY A 19 2.17 8.05 -14.35
CA GLY A 19 2.96 7.92 -15.59
C GLY A 19 4.41 7.50 -15.32
N LEU A 20 4.62 6.56 -14.40
CA LEU A 20 5.94 6.12 -13.95
C LEU A 20 6.32 4.76 -14.54
N ASP A 21 7.63 4.51 -14.66
CA ASP A 21 8.15 3.19 -14.98
C ASP A 21 7.87 2.19 -13.83
N ASN A 22 7.43 0.98 -14.19
CA ASN A 22 7.13 -0.12 -13.28
C ASN A 22 8.00 -1.37 -13.54
N SER A 23 9.17 -1.21 -14.11
CA SER A 23 10.10 -2.33 -14.37
C SER A 23 10.76 -2.85 -13.08
N SER A 24 10.87 -2.01 -12.06
CA SER A 24 11.45 -2.32 -10.75
C SER A 24 10.64 -1.67 -9.64
N GLY A 25 10.62 -2.27 -8.45
CA GLY A 25 9.84 -1.76 -7.32
C GLY A 25 9.79 -2.69 -6.11
N LEU A 26 8.68 -2.58 -5.36
CA LEU A 26 8.48 -3.28 -4.10
C LEU A 26 8.67 -4.80 -4.20
N SER A 27 8.12 -5.43 -5.22
CA SER A 27 8.21 -6.90 -5.38
C SER A 27 9.65 -7.39 -5.50
N GLY A 28 10.48 -6.64 -6.21
CA GLY A 28 11.90 -6.96 -6.35
C GLY A 28 12.65 -6.82 -5.04
N ILE A 29 12.43 -5.72 -4.31
CA ILE A 29 13.02 -5.51 -2.98
C ILE A 29 12.66 -6.67 -2.05
N LEU A 30 11.37 -7.02 -1.95
CA LEU A 30 10.89 -8.07 -1.07
C LEU A 30 11.35 -9.47 -1.48
N SER A 31 11.67 -9.65 -2.76
CA SER A 31 12.27 -10.88 -3.28
C SER A 31 13.78 -10.96 -3.10
N GLY A 32 14.39 -9.95 -2.49
CA GLY A 32 15.84 -9.90 -2.26
C GLY A 32 16.65 -9.54 -3.50
N ARG A 33 16.02 -8.99 -4.55
CA ARG A 33 16.75 -8.47 -5.71
C ARG A 33 17.40 -7.14 -5.38
N SER A 34 18.62 -6.95 -5.89
CA SER A 34 19.29 -5.65 -5.81
C SER A 34 18.66 -4.71 -6.84
N GLU A 35 17.82 -3.81 -6.38
CA GLU A 35 17.16 -2.83 -7.22
C GLU A 35 17.62 -1.41 -6.84
N SER A 36 17.85 -0.57 -7.85
CA SER A 36 18.27 0.81 -7.67
C SER A 36 17.22 1.77 -8.22
N ASN A 37 17.17 2.98 -7.65
CA ASN A 37 16.28 4.05 -8.11
C ASN A 37 14.79 3.65 -8.19
N VAL A 38 14.34 2.80 -7.27
CA VAL A 38 12.95 2.30 -7.24
C VAL A 38 11.93 3.35 -6.76
N ILE A 39 12.39 4.35 -5.98
CA ILE A 39 11.55 5.45 -5.51
C ILE A 39 11.59 6.56 -6.56
N ARG A 40 10.45 6.85 -7.16
CA ARG A 40 10.30 7.78 -8.26
C ARG A 40 9.74 9.12 -7.79
N PRO A 41 10.36 10.26 -8.12
CA PRO A 41 9.74 11.56 -7.90
C PRO A 41 8.55 11.73 -8.86
N VAL A 42 7.49 12.36 -8.38
CA VAL A 42 6.33 12.68 -9.22
C VAL A 42 6.52 14.05 -9.87
N ARG A 43 6.34 14.10 -11.20
CA ARG A 43 6.40 15.36 -11.93
C ARG A 43 5.36 16.33 -11.39
N ASP A 44 5.72 17.59 -11.27
CA ASP A 44 4.86 18.67 -10.77
C ASP A 44 4.42 18.58 -9.31
N LEU A 45 4.87 17.55 -8.57
CA LEU A 45 4.62 17.36 -7.13
C LEU A 45 5.94 17.10 -6.39
N PRO A 46 6.77 18.15 -6.14
CA PRO A 46 8.15 17.99 -5.67
C PRO A 46 8.31 17.31 -4.31
N SER A 47 7.24 17.28 -3.52
CA SER A 47 7.24 16.61 -2.21
C SER A 47 6.66 15.20 -2.23
N LEU A 48 6.16 14.72 -3.39
CA LEU A 48 5.58 13.39 -3.56
C LEU A 48 6.54 12.46 -4.30
N PHE A 49 6.70 11.28 -3.73
CA PHE A 49 7.46 10.18 -4.30
C PHE A 49 6.59 8.94 -4.36
N VAL A 50 6.82 8.08 -5.33
CA VAL A 50 6.10 6.81 -5.48
C VAL A 50 7.10 5.66 -5.52
N LEU A 51 6.82 4.61 -4.76
CA LEU A 51 7.47 3.32 -4.90
C LEU A 51 6.45 2.37 -5.54
N PRO A 52 6.60 2.07 -6.84
CA PRO A 52 5.70 1.17 -7.56
C PRO A 52 5.92 -0.29 -7.16
N VAL A 53 5.03 -1.17 -7.59
CA VAL A 53 5.15 -2.61 -7.34
C VAL A 53 6.36 -3.23 -8.04
N GLY A 54 6.65 -2.80 -9.26
CA GLY A 54 7.58 -3.50 -10.13
C GLY A 54 6.94 -4.71 -10.82
N THR A 55 7.73 -5.71 -11.15
CA THR A 55 7.26 -6.95 -11.76
C THR A 55 6.31 -7.68 -10.81
N LEU A 56 5.13 -8.10 -11.32
CA LEU A 56 4.14 -8.81 -10.52
C LEU A 56 4.71 -10.14 -9.98
N PRO A 57 4.62 -10.38 -8.66
CA PRO A 57 5.09 -11.61 -8.07
C PRO A 57 4.04 -12.73 -8.20
N PRO A 58 4.46 -14.00 -8.27
CA PRO A 58 3.54 -15.13 -8.28
C PRO A 58 2.88 -15.39 -6.91
N ASN A 59 3.45 -14.86 -5.83
CA ASN A 59 3.06 -15.12 -4.43
C ASN A 59 2.91 -13.82 -3.62
N PRO A 60 1.94 -12.95 -3.95
CA PRO A 60 1.83 -11.61 -3.37
C PRO A 60 1.68 -11.62 -1.84
N THR A 61 0.80 -12.46 -1.28
CA THR A 61 0.57 -12.54 0.16
C THR A 61 1.84 -12.91 0.92
N GLU A 62 2.56 -13.92 0.45
CA GLU A 62 3.82 -14.35 1.07
C GLU A 62 4.83 -13.21 1.16
N LEU A 63 4.93 -12.37 0.12
CA LEU A 63 5.88 -11.26 0.10
C LEU A 63 5.58 -10.21 1.17
N VAL A 64 4.32 -9.83 1.36
CA VAL A 64 3.95 -8.84 2.38
C VAL A 64 4.02 -9.41 3.80
N GLU A 65 3.98 -10.72 3.94
CA GLU A 65 4.16 -11.41 5.23
C GLU A 65 5.64 -11.48 5.65
N ARG A 66 6.58 -11.39 4.74
CA ARG A 66 8.02 -11.48 5.04
C ARG A 66 8.47 -10.39 6.02
N PRO A 67 9.40 -10.68 6.92
CA PRO A 67 10.02 -9.67 7.78
C PRO A 67 10.66 -8.51 7.02
N ALA A 68 11.11 -8.75 5.79
CA ALA A 68 11.68 -7.73 4.90
C ALA A 68 10.72 -6.57 4.66
N PHE A 69 9.40 -6.81 4.57
CA PHE A 69 8.42 -5.75 4.40
C PHE A 69 8.35 -4.81 5.63
N ALA A 70 8.35 -5.38 6.84
CA ALA A 70 8.37 -4.57 8.06
C ALA A 70 9.66 -3.76 8.21
N LEU A 71 10.80 -4.33 7.83
CA LEU A 71 12.10 -3.63 7.85
C LEU A 71 12.10 -2.48 6.84
N LEU A 72 11.60 -2.72 5.63
CA LEU A 72 11.46 -1.68 4.61
C LEU A 72 10.58 -0.51 5.09
N LEU A 73 9.41 -0.79 5.66
CA LEU A 73 8.52 0.25 6.18
C LEU A 73 9.20 1.10 7.25
N ARG A 74 9.94 0.49 8.17
CA ARG A 74 10.72 1.21 9.19
C ARG A 74 11.79 2.10 8.55
N GLU A 75 12.52 1.60 7.58
CA GLU A 75 13.53 2.37 6.86
C GLU A 75 12.90 3.57 6.12
N LEU A 76 11.79 3.35 5.43
CA LEU A 76 11.07 4.42 4.72
C LEU A 76 10.54 5.49 5.68
N ALA A 77 10.04 5.09 6.86
CA ALA A 77 9.57 6.02 7.89
C ALA A 77 10.68 6.91 8.46
N THR A 78 11.96 6.54 8.33
CA THR A 78 13.08 7.43 8.71
C THR A 78 13.44 8.43 7.61
N LYS A 79 13.05 8.17 6.37
CA LYS A 79 13.42 8.99 5.19
C LYS A 79 12.33 9.95 4.74
N PHE A 80 11.08 9.65 5.08
CA PHE A 80 9.90 10.41 4.68
C PHE A 80 9.09 10.84 5.89
N ASP A 81 8.50 12.03 5.83
CA ASP A 81 7.63 12.55 6.89
C ASP A 81 6.32 11.76 6.98
N HIS A 82 5.83 11.30 5.82
CA HIS A 82 4.64 10.46 5.70
C HIS A 82 4.89 9.33 4.71
N VAL A 83 4.47 8.13 5.08
CA VAL A 83 4.43 6.95 4.19
C VAL A 83 2.98 6.49 4.10
N ILE A 84 2.40 6.59 2.90
CA ILE A 84 1.06 6.11 2.59
C ILE A 84 1.21 4.81 1.83
N VAL A 85 0.55 3.76 2.32
CA VAL A 85 0.62 2.42 1.70
C VAL A 85 -0.72 2.09 1.08
N ASP A 86 -0.75 2.00 -0.25
CA ASP A 86 -1.92 1.55 -1.00
C ASP A 86 -2.02 0.03 -0.96
N THR A 87 -3.20 -0.48 -0.66
CA THR A 87 -3.44 -1.91 -0.44
C THR A 87 -4.44 -2.48 -1.44
N PRO A 88 -4.41 -3.80 -1.70
CA PRO A 88 -5.54 -4.45 -2.36
C PRO A 88 -6.85 -4.18 -1.62
N ALA A 89 -7.95 -4.11 -2.37
CA ALA A 89 -9.28 -4.00 -1.78
C ALA A 89 -9.59 -5.23 -0.91
N ALA A 90 -10.33 -5.03 0.18
CA ALA A 90 -10.71 -6.09 1.11
C ALA A 90 -11.51 -7.24 0.44
N THR A 91 -12.14 -6.97 -0.70
CA THR A 91 -12.84 -7.97 -1.52
C THR A 91 -11.90 -8.93 -2.25
N HIS A 92 -10.59 -8.60 -2.34
CA HIS A 92 -9.60 -9.41 -3.06
C HIS A 92 -8.73 -10.29 -2.15
N GLY A 93 -9.02 -10.36 -0.86
CA GLY A 93 -8.29 -11.19 0.09
C GLY A 93 -7.90 -10.46 1.36
N ALA A 94 -7.02 -11.06 2.15
CA ALA A 94 -6.63 -10.58 3.48
C ALA A 94 -5.34 -9.73 3.49
N ASP A 95 -4.72 -9.48 2.35
CA ASP A 95 -3.43 -8.76 2.26
C ASP A 95 -3.50 -7.38 2.93
N TYR A 96 -4.63 -6.68 2.79
CA TYR A 96 -4.85 -5.37 3.44
C TYR A 96 -4.68 -5.44 4.96
N ALA A 97 -5.13 -6.51 5.61
CA ALA A 97 -5.04 -6.65 7.06
C ALA A 97 -3.59 -6.91 7.52
N VAL A 98 -2.85 -7.71 6.76
CA VAL A 98 -1.41 -7.95 7.00
C VAL A 98 -0.63 -6.65 6.84
N ILE A 99 -0.90 -5.89 5.78
CA ILE A 99 -0.25 -4.61 5.52
C ILE A 99 -0.58 -3.60 6.62
N ALA A 100 -1.87 -3.45 6.96
CA ALA A 100 -2.31 -2.53 8.02
C ALA A 100 -1.62 -2.83 9.36
N ALA A 101 -1.55 -4.10 9.75
CA ALA A 101 -0.87 -4.54 10.98
C ALA A 101 0.61 -4.11 11.02
N ARG A 102 1.27 -4.03 9.88
CA ARG A 102 2.67 -3.60 9.78
C ARG A 102 2.84 -2.08 9.70
N CYS A 103 1.83 -1.37 9.19
CA CYS A 103 1.82 0.09 9.12
C CYS A 103 1.49 0.75 10.47
N GLY A 104 0.75 0.07 11.34
CA GLY A 104 0.33 0.57 12.64
C GLY A 104 -0.92 1.46 12.60
N ALA A 105 -1.32 1.98 11.45
CA ALA A 105 -2.56 2.72 11.26
C ALA A 105 -3.21 2.38 9.93
N ALA A 106 -4.52 2.48 9.85
CA ALA A 106 -5.30 2.25 8.64
C ALA A 106 -6.37 3.32 8.45
N LEU A 107 -6.60 3.70 7.19
CA LEU A 107 -7.68 4.55 6.76
C LEU A 107 -8.61 3.73 5.84
N ALA A 108 -9.87 3.58 6.22
CA ALA A 108 -10.85 2.86 5.41
C ALA A 108 -11.45 3.78 4.36
N LEU A 109 -11.55 3.31 3.12
CA LEU A 109 -12.17 4.03 2.01
C LEU A 109 -13.49 3.38 1.63
N ALA A 110 -14.54 4.18 1.57
CA ALA A 110 -15.84 3.79 1.06
C ALA A 110 -16.19 4.66 -0.14
N ARG A 111 -16.84 4.07 -1.15
CA ARG A 111 -17.32 4.80 -2.31
C ARG A 111 -18.83 4.97 -2.22
N LYS A 112 -19.30 6.21 -2.32
CA LYS A 112 -20.73 6.56 -2.32
C LYS A 112 -21.46 5.79 -3.42
N SER A 113 -22.63 5.29 -3.09
CA SER A 113 -23.51 4.52 -3.98
C SER A 113 -22.93 3.20 -4.51
N LEU A 114 -21.73 2.78 -4.05
CA LEU A 114 -21.10 1.53 -4.45
C LEU A 114 -20.79 0.64 -3.26
N THR A 115 -20.15 1.19 -2.21
CA THR A 115 -19.77 0.42 -1.03
C THR A 115 -21.00 0.11 -0.19
N ARG A 116 -21.25 -1.19 0.04
CA ARG A 116 -22.34 -1.63 0.93
C ARG A 116 -21.95 -1.39 2.38
N VAL A 117 -22.90 -0.91 3.20
CA VAL A 117 -22.67 -0.66 4.63
C VAL A 117 -22.15 -1.89 5.36
N GLY A 118 -22.72 -3.07 5.10
CA GLY A 118 -22.27 -4.33 5.70
C GLY A 118 -20.84 -4.69 5.33
N ALA A 119 -20.40 -4.40 4.10
CA ALA A 119 -19.00 -4.62 3.68
C ALA A 119 -18.04 -3.67 4.40
N LEU A 120 -18.41 -2.41 4.58
CA LEU A 120 -17.63 -1.44 5.34
C LEU A 120 -17.54 -1.83 6.83
N GLN A 121 -18.67 -2.26 7.43
CA GLN A 121 -18.68 -2.74 8.82
C GLN A 121 -17.78 -3.97 9.00
N ALA A 122 -17.81 -4.93 8.05
CA ALA A 122 -16.94 -6.10 8.07
C ALA A 122 -15.45 -5.71 7.96
N LEU A 123 -15.11 -4.74 7.10
CA LEU A 123 -13.76 -4.21 6.97
C LEU A 123 -13.28 -3.58 8.29
N ILE A 124 -14.09 -2.70 8.88
CA ILE A 124 -13.77 -2.05 10.16
C ILE A 124 -13.58 -3.09 11.26
N GLY A 125 -14.47 -4.09 11.35
CA GLY A 125 -14.35 -5.19 12.32
C GLY A 125 -13.08 -6.01 12.12
N SER A 126 -12.73 -6.30 10.87
CA SER A 126 -11.49 -7.02 10.53
C SER A 126 -10.23 -6.22 10.90
N LEU A 127 -10.20 -4.93 10.62
CA LEU A 127 -9.10 -4.05 11.03
C LEU A 127 -8.99 -3.94 12.55
N GLY A 128 -10.11 -3.93 13.26
CA GLY A 128 -10.15 -3.94 14.73
C GLY A 128 -9.54 -5.18 15.38
N ASN A 129 -9.40 -6.28 14.63
CA ASN A 129 -8.71 -7.50 15.08
C ASN A 129 -7.20 -7.46 14.77
N THR A 130 -6.68 -6.39 14.18
CA THR A 130 -5.26 -6.17 13.94
C THR A 130 -4.70 -5.18 14.94
N PRO A 131 -3.37 -5.10 15.13
CA PRO A 131 -2.75 -4.06 15.94
C PRO A 131 -2.79 -2.65 15.31
N ALA A 132 -3.37 -2.50 14.11
CA ALA A 132 -3.47 -1.21 13.43
C ALA A 132 -4.56 -0.34 14.08
N GLU A 133 -4.25 0.93 14.32
CA GLU A 133 -5.24 1.92 14.72
C GLU A 133 -6.07 2.34 13.49
N LEU A 134 -7.41 2.30 13.61
CA LEU A 134 -8.27 2.86 12.58
C LEU A 134 -8.30 4.39 12.69
N ALA A 135 -7.60 5.06 11.80
CA ALA A 135 -7.52 6.53 11.78
C ALA A 135 -8.83 7.20 11.36
N GLY A 136 -9.69 6.48 10.64
CA GLY A 136 -10.98 6.97 10.21
C GLY A 136 -11.50 6.28 8.94
N VAL A 137 -12.63 6.78 8.46
CA VAL A 137 -13.28 6.36 7.21
C VAL A 137 -13.44 7.57 6.31
N VAL A 138 -13.04 7.42 5.05
CA VAL A 138 -13.25 8.44 4.01
C VAL A 138 -14.35 7.97 3.08
N LEU A 139 -15.36 8.79 2.89
CA LEU A 139 -16.39 8.59 1.87
C LEU A 139 -15.98 9.32 0.59
N ASN A 140 -15.59 8.55 -0.42
CA ASN A 140 -15.30 9.07 -1.74
C ASN A 140 -16.59 9.17 -2.56
N GLU A 141 -16.87 10.34 -3.12
CA GLU A 141 -18.07 10.58 -3.91
C GLU A 141 -17.91 10.28 -5.41
N TYR A 142 -16.70 9.96 -5.86
CA TYR A 142 -16.35 9.74 -7.28
C TYR A 142 -16.01 8.29 -7.58
#